data_216525eeaf364a9e02cd633542cd74e3
#
_entry.id   216525eeaf364a9e02cd633542cd74e3
#
_cell.length_a   1.000
_cell.length_b   1.000
_cell.length_c   1.000
_cell.angle_alpha   90.00
_cell.angle_beta   90.00
_cell.angle_gamma   90.00
#
_symmetry.space_group_name_H-M   'P 1'
#
loop_
_entity.id
_entity.type
_entity.pdbx_description
1 polymer ?
#
loop_
_entity_poly.entity_id
_entity_poly.type
_entity_poly.pdbx_seq_one_letter_code
_entity_poly.pdbx_strand_id
1 'polypeptide(L)' 'LANINRNILLSDMPVFASLMTIGSTLIISGFYSSDVPLLEEKAAELGMEITGIRTDNEWTCLTLNKKK' A
#
# COMPACT_ATOMS: atom_id res chain seq x y z
N LEU A 1 -11.55 6.91 5.78
CA LEU A 1 -10.24 7.39 5.38
C LEU A 1 -10.35 8.56 4.43
N ALA A 2 -9.48 9.52 4.58
CA ALA A 2 -9.39 10.62 3.65
C ALA A 2 -8.92 10.11 2.28
N ASN A 3 -9.29 10.84 1.24
CA ASN A 3 -8.79 10.54 -0.09
C ASN A 3 -7.31 10.90 -0.15
N ILE A 4 -6.48 9.89 -0.11
CA ILE A 4 -5.04 10.06 -0.17
C ILE A 4 -4.61 9.70 -1.59
N ASN A 5 -4.00 10.64 -2.29
CA ASN A 5 -3.53 10.34 -3.64
C ASN A 5 -2.25 9.49 -3.59
N ARG A 6 -1.92 8.93 -4.75
CA ARG A 6 -0.75 8.05 -4.89
C ARG A 6 0.54 8.69 -4.35
N ASN A 7 0.74 9.96 -4.63
CA ASN A 7 1.99 10.62 -4.23
C ASN A 7 2.12 10.72 -2.72
N ILE A 8 1.01 10.98 -2.04
CA ILE A 8 0.99 11.03 -0.58
C ILE A 8 1.25 9.64 -0.02
N LEU A 9 0.61 8.62 -0.60
CA LEU A 9 0.83 7.24 -0.17
C LEU A 9 2.29 6.83 -0.33
N LEU A 10 2.89 7.13 -1.48
CA LEU A 10 4.30 6.79 -1.71
C LEU A 10 5.21 7.48 -0.72
N SER A 11 4.87 8.72 -0.34
CA SER A 11 5.63 9.48 0.63
C SER A 11 5.50 8.91 2.05
N ASP A 12 4.31 8.41 2.39
CA ASP A 12 4.02 7.94 3.75
C ASP A 12 4.37 6.47 3.98
N MET A 13 4.44 5.66 2.93
CA MET A 13 4.70 4.22 3.07
C MET A 13 5.98 3.89 3.84
N PRO A 14 7.09 4.61 3.64
CA PRO A 14 8.28 4.34 4.45
C PRO A 14 8.04 4.52 5.95
N VAL A 15 7.23 5.52 6.32
CA VAL A 15 6.90 5.76 7.72
C VAL A 15 6.06 4.60 8.25
N PHE A 16 5.04 4.19 7.50
CA PHE A 16 4.21 3.04 7.89
C PHE A 16 5.05 1.79 8.07
N ALA A 17 5.93 1.53 7.11
CA ALA A 17 6.80 0.35 7.17
C ALA A 17 7.69 0.37 8.41
N SER A 18 8.19 1.54 8.78
CA SER A 18 9.07 1.66 9.95
C SER A 18 8.35 1.40 11.26
N LEU A 19 7.02 1.58 11.27
CA LEU A 19 6.20 1.35 12.45
C LEU A 19 5.63 -0.06 12.53
N MET A 20 5.76 -0.82 11.44
CA MET A 20 5.20 -2.17 11.37
C MET A 20 6.22 -3.20 11.83
N THR A 21 5.72 -4.21 12.54
CA THR A 21 6.53 -5.39 12.84
C THR A 21 6.33 -6.44 11.75
N ILE A 22 7.27 -7.37 11.65
CA ILE A 22 7.15 -8.46 10.69
C ILE A 22 5.86 -9.24 11.00
N GLY A 23 5.09 -9.50 9.95
CA GLY A 23 3.81 -10.18 10.08
C GLY A 23 2.60 -9.27 10.22
N SER A 24 2.82 -7.98 10.45
CA SER A 24 1.70 -7.04 10.57
C SER A 24 1.11 -6.72 9.20
N THR A 25 -0.12 -6.22 9.22
CA THR A 25 -0.90 -5.94 8.02
C THR A 25 -1.18 -4.46 7.89
N LEU A 26 -1.06 -3.93 6.69
CA LEU A 26 -1.42 -2.56 6.36
C LEU A 26 -2.45 -2.60 5.24
N ILE A 27 -3.51 -1.81 5.39
CA ILE A 27 -4.54 -1.69 4.36
C ILE A 27 -4.53 -0.24 3.89
N ILE A 28 -4.35 -0.05 2.58
CA ILE A 28 -4.36 1.28 1.98
C ILE A 28 -5.41 1.34 0.88
N SER A 29 -6.05 2.49 0.75
CA SER A 29 -7.10 2.70 -0.25
C SER A 29 -7.13 4.16 -0.66
N GLY A 30 -7.98 4.48 -1.64
CA GLY A 30 -8.13 5.85 -2.09
C GLY A 30 -7.27 6.21 -3.28
N PHE A 31 -6.88 5.24 -4.07
CA PHE A 31 -6.10 5.46 -5.28
C PHE A 31 -6.70 4.67 -6.44
N TYR A 32 -6.19 4.89 -7.64
CA TYR A 32 -6.70 4.22 -8.84
C TYR A 32 -5.95 2.92 -9.08
N SER A 33 -6.62 1.97 -9.75
CA SER A 33 -5.99 0.70 -10.08
C SER A 33 -4.73 0.89 -10.93
N SER A 34 -4.68 1.95 -11.73
CA SER A 34 -3.49 2.24 -12.54
C SER A 34 -2.27 2.62 -11.70
N ASP A 35 -2.47 2.95 -10.43
CA ASP A 35 -1.37 3.30 -9.53
C ASP A 35 -0.76 2.07 -8.84
N VAL A 36 -1.42 0.92 -8.93
CA VAL A 36 -0.98 -0.28 -8.22
C VAL A 36 0.47 -0.68 -8.52
N PRO A 37 0.93 -0.66 -9.79
CA PRO A 37 2.32 -1.06 -10.06
C PRO A 37 3.35 -0.23 -9.30
N LEU A 38 3.11 1.08 -9.16
CA LEU A 38 4.02 1.96 -8.44
C LEU A 38 4.01 1.65 -6.94
N LEU A 39 2.82 1.40 -6.40
CA LEU A 39 2.67 1.07 -4.99
C LEU A 39 3.27 -0.30 -4.69
N GLU A 40 3.12 -1.25 -5.59
CA GLU A 40 3.70 -2.58 -5.46
C GLU A 40 5.22 -2.52 -5.42
N GLU A 41 5.81 -1.73 -6.33
CA GLU A 41 7.25 -1.56 -6.37
C GLU A 41 7.77 -0.95 -5.07
N LYS A 42 7.07 0.07 -4.58
CA LYS A 42 7.46 0.71 -3.32
C LYS A 42 7.32 -0.24 -2.14
N ALA A 43 6.25 -1.02 -2.12
CA ALA A 43 6.04 -2.01 -1.07
C ALA A 43 7.18 -3.02 -1.03
N ALA A 44 7.60 -3.50 -2.20
CA ALA A 44 8.70 -4.45 -2.28
C ALA A 44 10.00 -3.87 -1.72
N GLU A 45 10.28 -2.60 -2.04
CA GLU A 45 11.46 -1.91 -1.51
C GLU A 45 11.45 -1.85 0.02
N LEU A 46 10.26 -1.76 0.60
CA LEU A 46 10.08 -1.60 2.04
C LEU A 46 9.88 -2.93 2.77
N GLY A 47 10.03 -4.04 2.06
CA GLY A 47 9.90 -5.35 2.66
C GLY A 47 8.46 -5.77 2.91
N MET A 48 7.52 -5.22 2.16
CA MET A 48 6.11 -5.57 2.24
C MET A 48 5.67 -6.34 1.01
N GLU A 49 4.70 -7.21 1.19
CA GLU A 49 4.12 -8.00 0.11
C GLU A 49 2.63 -7.69 0.01
N ILE A 50 2.14 -7.52 -1.20
CA ILE A 50 0.70 -7.34 -1.42
C ILE A 50 0.04 -8.71 -1.34
N THR A 51 -0.88 -8.88 -0.39
CA THR A 51 -1.59 -10.13 -0.18
C THR A 51 -3.04 -10.07 -0.64
N GLY A 52 -3.55 -8.89 -0.96
CA GLY A 52 -4.90 -8.75 -1.46
C GLY A 52 -5.10 -7.45 -2.21
N ILE A 53 -5.94 -7.51 -3.24
CA ILE A 53 -6.30 -6.35 -4.04
C ILE A 53 -7.81 -6.40 -4.23
N ARG A 54 -8.47 -5.28 -3.96
CA ARG A 54 -9.89 -5.13 -4.24
C ARG A 54 -10.11 -3.85 -5.04
N THR A 55 -10.91 -3.93 -6.08
CA THR A 55 -11.19 -2.79 -6.94
C THR A 55 -12.70 -2.60 -7.06
N ASP A 56 -13.13 -1.36 -6.96
CA ASP A 56 -14.53 -0.98 -7.12
C ASP A 56 -14.56 0.30 -7.94
N ASN A 57 -15.00 0.22 -9.20
CA ASN A 57 -15.06 1.37 -10.12
C ASN A 57 -13.73 2.15 -10.13
N GLU A 58 -12.63 1.49 -10.39
CA GLU A 58 -11.30 2.08 -10.45
C GLU A 58 -10.70 2.43 -9.07
N TRP A 59 -11.51 2.56 -8.04
CA TRP A 59 -10.97 2.71 -6.68
C TRP A 59 -10.37 1.39 -6.24
N THR A 60 -9.21 1.46 -5.64
CA THR A 60 -8.49 0.24 -5.26
C THR A 60 -8.13 0.27 -3.79
N CYS A 61 -8.17 -0.92 -3.20
CA CYS A 61 -7.75 -1.14 -1.83
C CYS A 61 -6.71 -2.26 -1.87
N LEU A 62 -5.56 -2.03 -1.25
CA LEU A 62 -4.50 -3.02 -1.15
C LEU A 62 -4.32 -3.46 0.29
N THR A 63 -4.12 -4.76 0.46
CA THR A 63 -3.72 -5.33 1.74
C THR A 63 -2.27 -5.75 1.61
N LEU A 64 -1.42 -5.25 2.51
CA LEU A 64 0.00 -5.53 2.49
C LEU A 64 0.41 -6.17 3.80
N ASN A 65 1.39 -7.03 3.71
CA ASN A 65 1.92 -7.73 4.88
C ASN A 65 3.41 -7.48 4.97
N LYS A 66 3.90 -7.16 6.16
CA LYS A 66 5.31 -6.90 6.38
C LYS A 66 6.07 -8.22 6.46
N LYS A 67 7.01 -8.42 5.54
CA LYS A 67 7.79 -9.67 5.47
C LYS A 67 9.21 -9.52 5.98
N LYS A 68 9.75 -8.32 5.92
CA LYS A 68 11.15 -8.11 6.32
C LYS A 68 11.30 -6.95 7.27
#